data_779b8342eb1110e581c9f1bfab2213d6
#
_entry.id   779b8342eb1110e581c9f1bfab2213d6
#
_cell.length_a   1.000
_cell.length_b   1.000
_cell.length_c   1.000
_cell.angle_alpha   90.00
_cell.angle_beta   90.00
_cell.angle_gamma   90.00
#
_symmetry.space_group_name_H-M   'P 1'
#
loop_
_entity.id
_entity.type
_entity.pdbx_description
1 polymer ?
#
loop_
_entity_poly.entity_id
_entity_poly.type
_entity_poly.pdbx_seq_one_letter_code
_entity_poly.pdbx_strand_id
1 'polypeptide(L)'
;MQSRATQHHLTRWVGIAVTTTLAAGLAGCASAEPEAGAAPQTLVLVTHDSFNLSEGVLEKFTSETGITVQVQAAGDAGELVNKLVLTKDSPLGDVVFGIDNTFASRAVNEGVLADYASADLTEAEAEYLLPEGSGREQLTPIDNGDVCINVDHEWFADNNIVEPVTLDDLIKPEYQDLLVVPAANSSSPGLAFLLATIAAYGDDGWQSYWANLVDNGVKISGGWSDAYYVDFSGPSSEGDRPLVVSYASSPPFEVPEGETEAPTGALLDTCFRQTEYAGVIAGTDYPAEAAQLVDFLFSVDVQNDIPESMYVFPVNSAATLPEGWANYAEIADDPYVIEPDDIDANREEWLTQWASIATP
;
A
#
# COMPACT_ATOMS: atom_id res chain seq x y z
N MET A 1 -14.40 -22.37 -68.64
CA MET A 1 -14.61 -23.82 -68.93
C MET A 1 -15.32 -24.35 -67.68
N GLN A 2 -16.61 -24.44 -67.86
CA GLN A 2 -17.42 -25.65 -67.94
C GLN A 2 -17.47 -26.42 -66.62
N SER A 3 -18.58 -26.39 -65.93
CA SER A 3 -19.93 -26.89 -66.26
C SER A 3 -20.27 -28.19 -65.54
N ARG A 4 -21.36 -28.17 -64.86
CA ARG A 4 -22.56 -28.97 -64.74
C ARG A 4 -22.65 -29.82 -63.46
N ALA A 5 -23.61 -29.60 -62.56
CA ALA A 5 -25.08 -29.80 -62.66
C ALA A 5 -25.51 -31.30 -62.76
N THR A 6 -26.38 -31.70 -61.90
CA THR A 6 -27.67 -32.39 -62.03
C THR A 6 -27.92 -33.33 -60.86
N GLN A 7 -28.94 -33.17 -60.04
CA GLN A 7 -30.38 -33.38 -60.15
C GLN A 7 -30.86 -34.79 -59.67
N HIS A 8 -31.86 -34.69 -58.79
CA HIS A 8 -33.07 -35.56 -58.58
C HIS A 8 -32.96 -36.92 -57.94
N HIS A 9 -33.69 -37.20 -56.86
CA HIS A 9 -35.01 -37.87 -56.96
C HIS A 9 -35.79 -37.82 -55.62
N LEU A 10 -37.04 -37.39 -55.76
CA LEU A 10 -38.16 -37.61 -54.82
C LEU A 10 -38.52 -39.07 -54.70
N THR A 11 -38.95 -39.50 -53.52
CA THR A 11 -40.06 -40.47 -53.43
C THR A 11 -40.84 -40.24 -52.11
N ARG A 12 -42.16 -40.15 -52.30
CA ARG A 12 -43.26 -40.06 -51.31
C ARG A 12 -43.57 -41.48 -50.76
N TRP A 13 -44.16 -41.53 -49.58
CA TRP A 13 -45.45 -42.10 -49.26
C TRP A 13 -45.60 -42.46 -47.75
N VAL A 14 -46.67 -41.91 -47.14
CA VAL A 14 -47.81 -42.43 -46.33
C VAL A 14 -47.45 -42.96 -44.94
N GLY A 15 -47.83 -42.41 -43.89
CA GLY A 15 -49.07 -42.01 -43.25
C GLY A 15 -49.73 -43.15 -42.44
N ILE A 16 -49.68 -43.04 -41.08
CA ILE A 16 -50.70 -43.62 -40.20
C ILE A 16 -50.79 -42.74 -38.94
N ALA A 17 -52.02 -42.27 -38.69
CA ALA A 17 -52.41 -41.57 -37.49
C ALA A 17 -52.90 -42.57 -36.44
N VAL A 18 -52.55 -42.44 -35.17
CA VAL A 18 -53.30 -42.98 -34.03
C VAL A 18 -53.17 -42.08 -32.80
N THR A 19 -54.28 -41.42 -32.45
CA THR A 19 -54.90 -41.16 -31.18
C THR A 19 -54.07 -40.73 -29.95
N THR A 20 -54.28 -39.46 -29.59
CA THR A 20 -54.63 -38.83 -28.29
C THR A 20 -54.46 -39.62 -26.99
N THR A 21 -53.66 -39.10 -26.09
CA THR A 21 -54.01 -39.04 -24.65
C THR A 21 -53.54 -37.70 -24.07
N LEU A 22 -54.49 -36.93 -23.58
CA LEU A 22 -54.30 -35.70 -22.82
C LEU A 22 -53.81 -36.10 -21.42
N ALA A 23 -52.57 -35.69 -21.05
CA ALA A 23 -52.15 -35.63 -19.67
C ALA A 23 -51.76 -34.19 -19.38
N ALA A 24 -52.63 -33.48 -18.65
CA ALA A 24 -52.34 -32.18 -18.10
C ALA A 24 -51.30 -32.32 -16.99
N GLY A 25 -50.03 -32.00 -17.34
CA GLY A 25 -48.93 -31.80 -16.39
C GLY A 25 -48.88 -30.32 -16.02
N LEU A 26 -49.19 -30.01 -14.76
CA LEU A 26 -48.89 -28.72 -14.18
C LEU A 26 -47.43 -28.43 -14.33
N ALA A 27 -47.07 -27.51 -15.24
CA ALA A 27 -45.78 -26.85 -15.28
C ALA A 27 -45.71 -25.86 -14.09
N GLY A 28 -45.16 -26.35 -12.98
CA GLY A 28 -44.65 -25.47 -11.92
C GLY A 28 -43.52 -24.64 -12.49
N CYS A 29 -43.70 -23.35 -12.70
CA CYS A 29 -42.59 -22.42 -12.83
C CYS A 29 -41.86 -22.42 -11.48
N ALA A 30 -40.89 -23.30 -11.32
CA ALA A 30 -39.83 -23.05 -10.35
C ALA A 30 -39.05 -21.87 -10.91
N SER A 31 -39.27 -20.68 -10.32
CA SER A 31 -38.31 -19.60 -10.42
C SER A 31 -37.00 -20.19 -9.90
N ALA A 32 -36.03 -20.43 -10.76
CA ALA A 32 -34.67 -20.60 -10.30
C ALA A 32 -34.29 -19.31 -9.59
N GLU A 33 -34.21 -19.36 -8.26
CA GLU A 33 -33.42 -18.38 -7.54
C GLU A 33 -32.05 -18.40 -8.20
N PRO A 34 -31.43 -17.21 -8.49
CA PRO A 34 -30.07 -17.20 -8.94
C PRO A 34 -29.25 -17.97 -7.87
N GLU A 35 -28.60 -19.05 -8.26
CA GLU A 35 -27.58 -19.67 -7.41
C GLU A 35 -26.63 -18.53 -7.02
N ALA A 36 -26.54 -18.28 -5.71
CA ALA A 36 -25.46 -17.45 -5.17
C ALA A 36 -24.16 -17.99 -5.81
N GLY A 37 -23.48 -17.15 -6.55
CA GLY A 37 -22.28 -17.56 -7.29
C GLY A 37 -21.38 -18.35 -6.36
N ALA A 38 -20.81 -19.44 -6.85
CA ALA A 38 -19.85 -20.20 -6.07
C ALA A 38 -18.77 -19.23 -5.56
N ALA A 39 -18.42 -19.35 -4.27
CA ALA A 39 -17.36 -18.52 -3.69
C ALA A 39 -16.10 -18.62 -4.57
N PRO A 40 -15.37 -17.52 -4.78
CA PRO A 40 -14.17 -17.53 -5.60
C PRO A 40 -13.18 -18.52 -5.01
N GLN A 41 -12.50 -19.27 -5.86
CA GLN A 41 -11.39 -20.11 -5.42
C GLN A 41 -10.14 -19.28 -5.14
N THR A 42 -10.06 -18.07 -5.68
CA THR A 42 -8.91 -17.17 -5.55
C THR A 42 -9.35 -15.71 -5.59
N LEU A 43 -8.89 -14.92 -4.62
CA LEU A 43 -8.90 -13.46 -4.64
C LEU A 43 -7.50 -12.94 -4.97
N VAL A 44 -7.43 -11.82 -5.68
CA VAL A 44 -6.18 -11.12 -5.94
C VAL A 44 -6.06 -9.94 -4.97
N LEU A 45 -5.04 -9.99 -4.10
CA LEU A 45 -4.63 -8.91 -3.22
C LEU A 45 -3.53 -8.10 -3.94
N VAL A 46 -3.85 -6.89 -4.36
CA VAL A 46 -2.90 -5.97 -5.01
C VAL A 46 -2.21 -5.14 -3.93
N THR A 47 -0.87 -5.14 -3.91
CA THR A 47 -0.09 -4.52 -2.84
C THR A 47 1.03 -3.63 -3.37
N HIS A 48 1.60 -2.80 -2.50
CA HIS A 48 2.92 -2.26 -2.75
C HIS A 48 3.99 -3.37 -2.73
N ASP A 49 5.19 -3.09 -3.22
CA ASP A 49 6.23 -4.10 -3.44
C ASP A 49 6.96 -4.54 -2.16
N SER A 50 6.82 -3.79 -1.07
CA SER A 50 7.37 -4.11 0.25
C SER A 50 6.40 -4.91 1.14
N PHE A 51 5.18 -5.24 0.65
CA PHE A 51 4.25 -6.08 1.40
C PHE A 51 4.83 -7.46 1.67
N ASN A 52 4.86 -7.83 2.91
CA ASN A 52 5.31 -9.14 3.35
C ASN A 52 4.50 -9.61 4.58
N LEU A 53 4.11 -10.87 4.57
CA LEU A 53 3.58 -11.56 5.75
C LEU A 53 4.31 -12.89 5.89
N SER A 54 4.43 -13.36 7.13
CA SER A 54 5.07 -14.64 7.42
C SER A 54 4.34 -15.80 6.73
N GLU A 55 5.10 -16.85 6.41
CA GLU A 55 4.54 -18.09 5.85
C GLU A 55 3.42 -18.63 6.75
N GLY A 56 2.29 -18.99 6.16
CA GLY A 56 1.13 -19.53 6.85
C GLY A 56 0.06 -18.52 7.26
N VAL A 57 0.34 -17.21 7.25
CA VAL A 57 -0.67 -16.20 7.64
C VAL A 57 -1.82 -16.16 6.63
N LEU A 58 -1.53 -16.04 5.34
CA LEU A 58 -2.58 -16.06 4.29
C LEU A 58 -3.21 -17.45 4.11
N GLU A 59 -2.47 -18.53 4.38
CA GLU A 59 -3.00 -19.89 4.39
C GLU A 59 -4.04 -20.10 5.49
N LYS A 60 -3.96 -19.35 6.60
CA LYS A 60 -5.00 -19.36 7.63
C LYS A 60 -6.32 -18.86 7.06
N PHE A 61 -6.33 -17.72 6.38
CA PHE A 61 -7.52 -17.22 5.67
C PHE A 61 -8.10 -18.28 4.73
N THR A 62 -7.23 -18.92 3.93
CA THR A 62 -7.65 -19.99 3.02
C THR A 62 -8.27 -21.18 3.77
N SER A 63 -7.71 -21.56 4.92
CA SER A 63 -8.23 -22.69 5.71
C SER A 63 -9.58 -22.39 6.36
N GLU A 64 -9.85 -21.15 6.70
CA GLU A 64 -11.09 -20.70 7.35
C GLU A 64 -12.22 -20.45 6.36
N THR A 65 -11.91 -19.94 5.16
CA THR A 65 -12.89 -19.48 4.17
C THR A 65 -13.01 -20.40 2.94
N GLY A 66 -11.99 -21.20 2.66
CA GLY A 66 -11.85 -21.94 1.40
C GLY A 66 -11.37 -21.06 0.23
N ILE A 67 -11.04 -19.80 0.46
CA ILE A 67 -10.62 -18.83 -0.56
C ILE A 67 -9.11 -18.69 -0.54
N THR A 68 -8.47 -18.92 -1.67
CA THR A 68 -7.02 -18.67 -1.83
C THR A 68 -6.75 -17.21 -2.09
N VAL A 69 -5.67 -16.66 -1.51
CA VAL A 69 -5.21 -15.30 -1.79
C VAL A 69 -3.99 -15.36 -2.70
N GLN A 70 -4.04 -14.64 -3.82
CA GLN A 70 -2.90 -14.40 -4.69
C GLN A 70 -2.42 -12.96 -4.50
N VAL A 71 -1.22 -12.78 -3.97
CA VAL A 71 -0.61 -11.46 -3.84
C VAL A 71 -0.03 -11.02 -5.19
N GLN A 72 -0.31 -9.77 -5.57
CA GLN A 72 0.20 -9.12 -6.78
C GLN A 72 0.82 -7.78 -6.41
N ALA A 73 2.15 -7.73 -6.37
CA ALA A 73 2.88 -6.49 -6.18
C ALA A 73 2.72 -5.55 -7.39
N ALA A 74 2.50 -4.27 -7.12
CA ALA A 74 2.23 -3.26 -8.13
C ALA A 74 3.23 -2.08 -8.12
N GLY A 75 4.37 -2.23 -7.47
CA GLY A 75 5.36 -1.18 -7.25
C GLY A 75 5.14 -0.47 -5.92
N ASP A 76 5.85 0.62 -5.66
CA ASP A 76 5.64 1.42 -4.44
C ASP A 76 4.23 2.06 -4.43
N ALA A 77 3.75 2.54 -3.29
CA ALA A 77 2.34 2.95 -3.08
C ALA A 77 1.84 4.00 -4.08
N GLY A 78 2.67 4.94 -4.50
CA GLY A 78 2.31 5.91 -5.54
C GLY A 78 2.11 5.26 -6.92
N GLU A 79 2.93 4.27 -7.27
CA GLU A 79 2.74 3.47 -8.49
C GLU A 79 1.50 2.59 -8.40
N LEU A 80 1.26 1.96 -7.25
CA LEU A 80 0.09 1.16 -6.95
C LEU A 80 -1.18 1.95 -7.23
N VAL A 81 -1.35 3.13 -6.61
CA VAL A 81 -2.54 3.99 -6.81
C VAL A 81 -2.66 4.43 -8.28
N ASN A 82 -1.56 4.80 -8.93
CA ASN A 82 -1.59 5.16 -10.35
C ASN A 82 -2.06 3.98 -11.23
N LYS A 83 -1.63 2.75 -10.94
CA LYS A 83 -2.06 1.55 -11.66
C LYS A 83 -3.54 1.26 -11.44
N LEU A 84 -4.05 1.39 -10.21
CA LEU A 84 -5.48 1.25 -9.92
C LEU A 84 -6.32 2.24 -10.74
N VAL A 85 -5.92 3.50 -10.77
CA VAL A 85 -6.61 4.55 -11.55
C VAL A 85 -6.60 4.25 -13.05
N LEU A 86 -5.45 3.86 -13.60
CA LEU A 86 -5.32 3.55 -15.03
C LEU A 86 -6.11 2.32 -15.46
N THR A 87 -6.41 1.42 -14.54
CA THR A 87 -7.08 0.13 -14.82
C THR A 87 -8.48 0.06 -14.25
N LYS A 88 -9.07 1.17 -13.80
CA LYS A 88 -10.38 1.19 -13.11
C LYS A 88 -11.53 0.56 -13.90
N ASP A 89 -11.48 0.58 -15.23
CA ASP A 89 -12.45 -0.09 -16.10
C ASP A 89 -12.21 -1.60 -16.27
N SER A 90 -11.07 -2.11 -15.79
CA SER A 90 -10.70 -3.52 -15.76
C SER A 90 -9.77 -3.75 -14.57
N PRO A 91 -10.33 -3.89 -13.35
CA PRO A 91 -9.56 -3.91 -12.11
C PRO A 91 -8.45 -4.96 -12.08
N LEU A 92 -7.33 -4.63 -11.45
CA LEU A 92 -6.16 -5.52 -11.32
C LEU A 92 -6.38 -6.66 -10.34
N GLY A 93 -7.35 -6.52 -9.43
CA GLY A 93 -7.63 -7.48 -8.37
C GLY A 93 -8.90 -7.14 -7.61
N ASP A 94 -9.04 -7.75 -6.44
CA ASP A 94 -10.24 -7.70 -5.62
C ASP A 94 -10.08 -6.82 -4.37
N VAL A 95 -8.89 -6.85 -3.77
CA VAL A 95 -8.52 -6.09 -2.58
C VAL A 95 -7.22 -5.37 -2.85
N VAL A 96 -7.09 -4.16 -2.34
CA VAL A 96 -5.84 -3.41 -2.31
C VAL A 96 -5.36 -3.26 -0.87
N PHE A 97 -4.03 -3.31 -0.66
CA PHE A 97 -3.34 -2.93 0.56
C PHE A 97 -2.16 -2.01 0.23
N GLY A 98 -1.91 -1.02 1.09
CA GLY A 98 -0.79 -0.10 0.95
C GLY A 98 -1.16 1.23 0.29
N ILE A 99 -2.45 1.60 0.33
CA ILE A 99 -2.86 3.00 0.11
C ILE A 99 -2.68 3.70 1.45
N ASP A 100 -1.91 4.78 1.50
CA ASP A 100 -1.71 5.53 2.73
C ASP A 100 -2.49 6.87 2.77
N ASN A 101 -2.43 7.55 3.91
CA ASN A 101 -3.09 8.85 4.10
C ASN A 101 -2.63 9.93 3.11
N THR A 102 -1.47 9.79 2.45
CA THR A 102 -0.97 10.75 1.45
C THR A 102 -1.55 10.52 0.05
N PHE A 103 -1.99 9.29 -0.25
CA PHE A 103 -2.59 8.89 -1.53
C PHE A 103 -4.08 8.55 -1.44
N ALA A 104 -4.66 8.42 -0.23
CA ALA A 104 -6.05 8.00 -0.03
C ALA A 104 -7.05 8.87 -0.78
N SER A 105 -6.94 10.19 -0.69
CA SER A 105 -7.83 11.13 -1.37
C SER A 105 -7.88 10.91 -2.89
N ARG A 106 -6.73 10.60 -3.52
CA ARG A 106 -6.67 10.29 -4.95
C ARG A 106 -7.42 8.99 -5.28
N ALA A 107 -7.22 7.93 -4.51
CA ALA A 107 -7.91 6.65 -4.74
C ALA A 107 -9.43 6.81 -4.62
N VAL A 108 -9.89 7.56 -3.62
CA VAL A 108 -11.30 7.86 -3.38
C VAL A 108 -11.89 8.69 -4.53
N ASN A 109 -11.27 9.81 -4.89
CA ASN A 109 -11.75 10.75 -5.91
C ASN A 109 -11.80 10.13 -7.31
N GLU A 110 -10.87 9.21 -7.62
CA GLU A 110 -10.86 8.48 -8.89
C GLU A 110 -11.87 7.31 -8.92
N GLY A 111 -12.50 6.99 -7.78
CA GLY A 111 -13.55 5.96 -7.68
C GLY A 111 -13.02 4.55 -7.91
N VAL A 112 -11.79 4.25 -7.46
CA VAL A 112 -11.18 2.92 -7.60
C VAL A 112 -11.51 1.98 -6.44
N LEU A 113 -12.21 2.47 -5.41
CA LEU A 113 -12.59 1.74 -4.21
C LEU A 113 -14.11 1.56 -4.12
N ALA A 114 -14.54 0.43 -3.61
CA ALA A 114 -15.93 0.17 -3.24
C ALA A 114 -16.19 0.68 -1.81
N ASP A 115 -17.47 0.95 -1.50
CA ASP A 115 -17.89 1.36 -0.17
C ASP A 115 -17.84 0.15 0.78
N TYR A 116 -16.71 -0.02 1.42
CA TYR A 116 -16.49 -1.00 2.49
C TYR A 116 -15.35 -0.56 3.40
N ALA A 117 -15.60 -0.51 4.70
CA ALA A 117 -14.61 -0.47 5.75
C ALA A 117 -14.98 -1.52 6.81
N SER A 118 -14.00 -2.11 7.49
CA SER A 118 -14.24 -3.18 8.46
C SER A 118 -15.17 -2.71 9.60
N ALA A 119 -16.14 -3.54 9.94
CA ALA A 119 -17.01 -3.32 11.08
C ALA A 119 -16.36 -3.68 12.42
N ASP A 120 -15.18 -4.31 12.40
CA ASP A 120 -14.42 -4.70 13.59
C ASP A 120 -13.60 -3.55 14.18
N LEU A 121 -13.52 -2.41 13.47
CA LEU A 121 -12.94 -1.17 14.00
C LEU A 121 -13.72 -0.67 15.21
N THR A 122 -13.00 -0.28 16.25
CA THR A 122 -13.56 0.24 17.50
C THR A 122 -13.15 1.70 17.73
N GLU A 123 -13.53 2.27 18.88
CA GLU A 123 -13.09 3.62 19.28
C GLU A 123 -11.54 3.67 19.53
N ALA A 124 -10.91 2.51 19.79
CA ALA A 124 -9.47 2.46 20.01
C ALA A 124 -8.65 2.78 18.76
N GLU A 125 -9.20 2.48 17.57
CA GLU A 125 -8.57 2.73 16.29
C GLU A 125 -8.98 4.09 15.65
N ALA A 126 -9.73 4.92 16.39
CA ALA A 126 -10.29 6.17 15.85
C ALA A 126 -9.24 7.17 15.35
N GLU A 127 -8.05 7.16 15.92
CA GLU A 127 -6.94 8.04 15.53
C GLU A 127 -6.34 7.71 14.16
N TYR A 128 -6.52 6.47 13.68
CA TYR A 128 -6.02 6.00 12.38
C TYR A 128 -7.03 6.18 11.25
N LEU A 129 -8.28 6.54 11.58
CA LEU A 129 -9.33 6.68 10.58
C LEU A 129 -9.17 7.97 9.79
N LEU A 130 -9.38 7.86 8.48
CA LEU A 130 -9.52 9.05 7.62
C LEU A 130 -10.74 9.88 8.05
N PRO A 131 -10.77 11.20 7.75
CA PRO A 131 -11.95 12.02 7.95
C PRO A 131 -13.17 11.48 7.19
N GLU A 132 -14.39 11.80 7.68
CA GLU A 132 -15.62 11.49 6.95
C GLU A 132 -15.59 12.15 5.56
N GLY A 133 -15.93 11.37 4.52
CA GLY A 133 -15.90 11.83 3.14
C GLY A 133 -14.54 11.81 2.46
N SER A 134 -13.45 11.51 3.20
CA SER A 134 -12.08 11.45 2.66
C SER A 134 -11.55 10.01 2.57
N GLY A 135 -12.46 9.01 2.60
CA GLY A 135 -12.13 7.58 2.44
C GLY A 135 -12.46 6.70 3.63
N ARG A 136 -12.99 7.25 4.72
CA ARG A 136 -13.36 6.50 5.94
C ARG A 136 -14.29 5.32 5.65
N GLU A 137 -15.20 5.48 4.68
CA GLU A 137 -16.20 4.47 4.32
C GLU A 137 -15.69 3.42 3.34
N GLN A 138 -14.43 3.56 2.86
CA GLN A 138 -13.86 2.76 1.78
C GLN A 138 -12.53 2.12 2.16
N LEU A 139 -11.89 2.61 3.22
CA LEU A 139 -10.55 2.22 3.63
C LEU A 139 -10.54 1.83 5.11
N THR A 140 -9.94 0.67 5.38
CA THR A 140 -9.68 0.14 6.72
C THR A 140 -8.22 0.35 7.05
N PRO A 141 -7.85 1.04 8.15
CA PRO A 141 -6.46 1.17 8.57
C PRO A 141 -5.90 -0.21 8.97
N ILE A 142 -4.68 -0.49 8.55
CA ILE A 142 -4.02 -1.77 8.80
C ILE A 142 -2.75 -1.60 9.63
N ASP A 143 -1.95 -0.61 9.30
CA ASP A 143 -0.73 -0.31 10.03
C ASP A 143 -0.42 1.18 10.03
N ASN A 144 0.55 1.57 10.84
CA ASN A 144 1.05 2.93 10.91
C ASN A 144 2.55 2.97 11.19
N GLY A 145 3.19 4.06 10.74
CA GLY A 145 4.58 4.34 10.99
C GLY A 145 4.87 5.81 10.76
N ASP A 146 5.91 6.33 11.43
CA ASP A 146 6.39 7.67 11.16
C ASP A 146 7.52 7.59 10.13
N VAL A 147 7.33 8.23 8.97
CA VAL A 147 8.36 8.36 7.95
C VAL A 147 9.35 9.44 8.38
N CYS A 148 10.59 9.04 8.61
CA CYS A 148 11.66 9.89 9.15
C CYS A 148 12.95 9.71 8.35
N ILE A 149 13.96 10.49 8.67
CA ILE A 149 15.34 10.17 8.28
C ILE A 149 15.87 9.09 9.22
N ASN A 150 16.34 7.98 8.65
CA ASN A 150 17.11 6.98 9.37
C ASN A 150 18.61 7.25 9.18
N VAL A 151 19.39 6.92 10.22
CA VAL A 151 20.83 7.19 10.31
C VAL A 151 21.60 5.90 10.59
N ASP A 152 22.72 5.71 9.90
CA ASP A 152 23.70 4.67 10.17
C ASP A 152 24.71 5.17 11.20
N HIS A 153 24.55 4.75 12.45
CA HIS A 153 25.40 5.17 13.58
C HIS A 153 26.86 4.79 13.40
N GLU A 154 27.14 3.60 12.85
CA GLU A 154 28.50 3.10 12.65
C GLU A 154 29.24 3.94 11.61
N TRP A 155 28.56 4.27 10.49
CA TRP A 155 29.17 5.11 9.47
C TRP A 155 29.55 6.50 10.01
N PHE A 156 28.67 7.14 10.78
CA PHE A 156 28.95 8.46 11.39
C PHE A 156 30.08 8.40 12.40
N ALA A 157 30.12 7.37 13.24
CA ALA A 157 31.18 7.13 14.21
C ALA A 157 32.54 6.93 13.52
N ASP A 158 32.61 6.10 12.51
CA ASP A 158 33.84 5.77 11.76
C ASP A 158 34.41 6.99 11.00
N ASN A 159 33.54 7.87 10.52
CA ASN A 159 33.95 9.08 9.81
C ASN A 159 34.17 10.28 10.74
N ASN A 160 33.91 10.16 12.04
CA ASN A 160 34.00 11.24 13.04
C ASN A 160 33.18 12.47 12.66
N ILE A 161 32.00 12.26 12.08
CA ILE A 161 31.00 13.28 11.77
C ILE A 161 29.90 13.17 12.83
N VAL A 162 29.39 14.30 13.33
CA VAL A 162 28.25 14.34 14.23
C VAL A 162 26.99 14.02 13.42
N GLU A 163 26.12 13.17 13.93
CA GLU A 163 24.84 12.89 13.28
C GLU A 163 23.96 14.13 13.18
N PRO A 164 23.19 14.30 12.10
CA PRO A 164 22.18 15.37 12.03
C PRO A 164 21.06 15.09 13.04
N VAL A 165 20.25 16.10 13.36
CA VAL A 165 19.11 15.98 14.26
C VAL A 165 17.83 16.48 13.61
N THR A 166 17.94 17.54 12.80
CA THR A 166 16.79 18.27 12.23
C THR A 166 16.87 18.31 10.71
N LEU A 167 15.76 18.69 10.08
CA LEU A 167 15.73 18.95 8.63
C LEU A 167 16.76 20.03 8.21
N ASP A 168 16.97 21.06 9.04
CA ASP A 168 17.96 22.10 8.75
C ASP A 168 19.40 21.61 8.73
N ASP A 169 19.70 20.51 9.41
CA ASP A 169 21.04 19.92 9.38
C ASP A 169 21.35 19.31 8.00
N LEU A 170 20.36 18.69 7.36
CA LEU A 170 20.55 17.93 6.11
C LEU A 170 21.06 18.79 4.94
N ILE A 171 20.89 20.12 4.99
CA ILE A 171 21.37 21.06 3.97
C ILE A 171 22.74 21.66 4.30
N LYS A 172 23.37 21.26 5.41
CA LYS A 172 24.70 21.75 5.78
C LYS A 172 25.80 21.04 4.99
N PRO A 173 26.92 21.71 4.69
CA PRO A 173 28.01 21.15 3.89
C PRO A 173 28.63 19.84 4.45
N GLU A 174 28.60 19.66 5.79
CA GLU A 174 29.09 18.43 6.44
C GLU A 174 28.30 17.17 6.10
N TYR A 175 27.06 17.32 5.61
CA TYR A 175 26.19 16.21 5.19
C TYR A 175 26.04 16.13 3.66
N GLN A 176 26.95 16.76 2.92
CA GLN A 176 26.96 16.71 1.46
C GLN A 176 27.10 15.27 0.97
N ASP A 177 26.28 14.91 0.00
CA ASP A 177 26.22 13.58 -0.62
C ASP A 177 25.87 12.41 0.34
N LEU A 178 25.28 12.67 1.51
CA LEU A 178 24.99 11.62 2.51
C LEU A 178 23.55 11.12 2.52
N LEU A 179 22.58 11.88 1.96
CA LEU A 179 21.16 11.55 2.03
C LEU A 179 20.66 10.87 0.76
N VAL A 180 19.84 9.82 0.92
CA VAL A 180 19.00 9.25 -0.14
C VAL A 180 17.53 9.35 0.23
N VAL A 181 16.69 9.73 -0.76
CA VAL A 181 15.25 9.93 -0.61
C VAL A 181 14.53 9.20 -1.75
N PRO A 182 13.49 8.40 -1.48
CA PRO A 182 12.61 7.87 -2.53
C PRO A 182 11.89 9.00 -3.27
N ALA A 183 11.60 8.82 -4.54
CA ALA A 183 10.93 9.83 -5.35
C ALA A 183 9.48 10.08 -4.88
N ALA A 184 9.12 11.33 -4.63
CA ALA A 184 7.82 11.71 -4.07
C ALA A 184 6.61 11.39 -4.99
N ASN A 185 6.84 11.23 -6.29
CA ASN A 185 5.77 10.93 -7.25
C ASN A 185 5.45 9.44 -7.41
N SER A 186 6.30 8.56 -6.91
CA SER A 186 6.16 7.09 -7.02
C SER A 186 6.09 6.39 -5.67
N SER A 187 6.71 6.96 -4.64
CA SER A 187 6.89 6.36 -3.31
C SER A 187 6.08 7.09 -2.25
N SER A 188 5.43 6.32 -1.37
CA SER A 188 4.73 6.81 -0.20
C SER A 188 5.70 7.49 0.79
N PRO A 189 6.79 6.85 1.26
CA PRO A 189 7.77 7.53 2.11
C PRO A 189 8.40 8.77 1.45
N GLY A 190 8.58 8.75 0.12
CA GLY A 190 9.07 9.91 -0.61
C GLY A 190 8.10 11.10 -0.57
N LEU A 191 6.79 10.83 -0.76
CA LEU A 191 5.76 11.86 -0.64
C LEU A 191 5.62 12.34 0.80
N ALA A 192 5.64 11.43 1.79
CA ALA A 192 5.59 11.78 3.20
C ALA A 192 6.74 12.72 3.60
N PHE A 193 7.97 12.48 3.12
CA PHE A 193 9.10 13.37 3.35
C PHE A 193 8.92 14.74 2.67
N LEU A 194 8.39 14.78 1.43
CA LEU A 194 8.03 16.05 0.80
C LEU A 194 7.02 16.82 1.65
N LEU A 195 5.96 16.15 2.12
CA LEU A 195 4.93 16.76 2.96
C LEU A 195 5.49 17.23 4.32
N ALA A 196 6.40 16.48 4.93
CA ALA A 196 7.13 16.93 6.12
C ALA A 196 7.84 18.27 5.87
N THR A 197 8.53 18.40 4.73
CA THR A 197 9.22 19.65 4.38
C THR A 197 8.26 20.79 4.09
N ILE A 198 7.09 20.52 3.49
CA ILE A 198 6.04 21.52 3.28
C ILE A 198 5.47 21.98 4.63
N ALA A 199 5.18 21.06 5.53
CA ALA A 199 4.69 21.39 6.88
C ALA A 199 5.72 22.21 7.68
N ALA A 200 7.02 21.86 7.56
CA ALA A 200 8.10 22.53 8.28
C ALA A 200 8.38 23.95 7.79
N TYR A 201 8.39 24.17 6.46
CA TYR A 201 8.86 25.42 5.86
C TYR A 201 7.76 26.28 5.23
N GLY A 202 6.54 25.75 5.13
CA GLY A 202 5.39 26.43 4.50
C GLY A 202 5.54 26.63 3.00
N ASP A 203 4.49 27.21 2.39
CA ASP A 203 4.33 27.33 0.92
C ASP A 203 5.48 28.10 0.23
N ASP A 204 6.10 29.03 0.91
CA ASP A 204 7.16 29.88 0.35
C ASP A 204 8.58 29.35 0.63
N GLY A 205 8.75 28.33 1.48
CA GLY A 205 10.04 27.90 2.01
C GLY A 205 10.52 26.54 1.50
N TRP A 206 9.61 25.57 1.35
CA TRP A 206 9.96 24.20 1.05
C TRP A 206 10.69 24.01 -0.31
N GLN A 207 10.35 24.82 -1.33
CA GLN A 207 11.03 24.77 -2.63
C GLN A 207 12.51 25.17 -2.50
N SER A 208 12.79 26.21 -1.69
CA SER A 208 14.16 26.62 -1.43
C SER A 208 14.93 25.58 -0.61
N TYR A 209 14.26 24.91 0.33
CA TYR A 209 14.84 23.81 1.08
C TYR A 209 15.23 22.65 0.16
N TRP A 210 14.34 22.22 -0.75
CA TRP A 210 14.63 21.17 -1.72
C TRP A 210 15.73 21.54 -2.71
N ALA A 211 15.78 22.81 -3.15
CA ALA A 211 16.90 23.28 -3.98
C ALA A 211 18.24 23.15 -3.22
N ASN A 212 18.27 23.49 -1.91
CA ASN A 212 19.45 23.30 -1.08
C ASN A 212 19.81 21.83 -0.87
N LEU A 213 18.81 20.91 -0.73
CA LEU A 213 19.06 19.47 -0.67
C LEU A 213 19.70 18.95 -1.96
N VAL A 214 19.19 19.39 -3.12
CA VAL A 214 19.74 19.04 -4.43
C VAL A 214 21.18 19.58 -4.58
N ASP A 215 21.42 20.82 -4.22
CA ASP A 215 22.74 21.42 -4.22
C ASP A 215 23.70 20.71 -3.23
N ASN A 216 23.15 20.13 -2.15
CA ASN A 216 23.90 19.31 -1.17
C ASN A 216 24.03 17.83 -1.59
N GLY A 217 23.61 17.47 -2.80
CA GLY A 217 23.85 16.15 -3.39
C GLY A 217 22.92 15.04 -2.89
N VAL A 218 21.66 15.38 -2.52
CA VAL A 218 20.65 14.38 -2.20
C VAL A 218 20.47 13.41 -3.38
N LYS A 219 20.47 12.11 -3.11
CA LYS A 219 20.16 11.09 -4.10
C LYS A 219 18.66 10.83 -4.12
N ILE A 220 18.03 10.86 -5.29
CA ILE A 220 16.63 10.47 -5.47
C ILE A 220 16.61 9.07 -6.08
N SER A 221 16.01 8.10 -5.37
CA SER A 221 15.83 6.71 -5.86
C SER A 221 14.40 6.49 -6.37
N GLY A 222 14.17 5.37 -7.09
CA GLY A 222 12.88 5.07 -7.72
C GLY A 222 11.76 4.80 -6.73
N GLY A 223 12.06 4.19 -5.59
CA GLY A 223 11.14 3.83 -4.53
C GLY A 223 11.87 3.54 -3.22
N TRP A 224 11.12 3.17 -2.18
CA TRP A 224 11.68 2.90 -0.85
C TRP A 224 12.62 1.69 -0.86
N SER A 225 12.26 0.60 -1.54
CA SER A 225 13.10 -0.61 -1.63
C SER A 225 14.48 -0.31 -2.22
N ASP A 226 14.55 0.55 -3.26
CA ASP A 226 15.83 0.99 -3.84
C ASP A 226 16.62 1.87 -2.86
N ALA A 227 15.94 2.82 -2.18
CA ALA A 227 16.59 3.69 -1.20
C ALA A 227 17.19 2.89 -0.04
N TYR A 228 16.40 1.96 0.53
CA TYR A 228 16.75 1.25 1.75
C TYR A 228 17.68 0.07 1.51
N TYR A 229 17.40 -0.79 0.53
CA TYR A 229 18.17 -2.03 0.31
C TYR A 229 19.32 -1.92 -0.69
N VAL A 230 19.41 -0.78 -1.44
CA VAL A 230 20.47 -0.60 -2.44
C VAL A 230 21.36 0.60 -2.11
N ASP A 231 20.79 1.71 -1.65
CA ASP A 231 21.51 2.98 -1.53
C ASP A 231 21.94 3.33 -0.11
N PHE A 232 21.20 2.89 0.92
CA PHE A 232 21.53 3.10 2.32
C PHE A 232 22.75 2.28 2.74
N SER A 233 23.59 2.78 3.65
CA SER A 233 24.79 2.08 4.14
C SER A 233 24.53 1.14 5.32
N GLY A 234 23.29 1.01 5.78
CA GLY A 234 22.94 0.11 6.88
C GLY A 234 23.24 -1.36 6.57
N PRO A 235 23.26 -2.25 7.59
CA PRO A 235 23.70 -3.64 7.46
C PRO A 235 22.97 -4.48 6.42
N SER A 236 21.72 -4.15 6.10
CA SER A 236 20.90 -4.85 5.08
C SER A 236 21.25 -4.47 3.64
N SER A 237 22.16 -3.53 3.41
CA SER A 237 22.50 -2.96 2.11
C SER A 237 24.02 -2.86 1.94
N GLU A 238 24.48 -2.69 0.68
CA GLU A 238 25.86 -2.36 0.34
C GLU A 238 25.98 -0.92 -0.19
N GLY A 239 25.01 -0.05 0.12
CA GLY A 239 24.98 1.34 -0.31
C GLY A 239 26.03 2.21 0.39
N ASP A 240 26.07 3.48 -0.01
CA ASP A 240 27.05 4.45 0.47
C ASP A 240 26.43 5.71 1.11
N ARG A 241 25.10 5.72 1.30
CA ARG A 241 24.36 6.83 1.87
C ARG A 241 23.98 6.54 3.34
N PRO A 242 24.62 7.18 4.33
CA PRO A 242 24.35 6.91 5.75
C PRO A 242 23.05 7.55 6.27
N LEU A 243 22.33 8.29 5.45
CA LEU A 243 21.02 8.87 5.75
C LEU A 243 20.01 8.43 4.69
N VAL A 244 18.89 7.87 5.13
CA VAL A 244 17.81 7.42 4.24
C VAL A 244 16.45 7.84 4.78
N VAL A 245 15.52 8.20 3.89
CA VAL A 245 14.11 8.33 4.26
C VAL A 245 13.51 6.93 4.40
N SER A 246 13.10 6.59 5.61
CA SER A 246 12.48 5.32 5.97
C SER A 246 11.54 5.53 7.17
N TYR A 247 11.23 4.47 7.93
CA TYR A 247 10.34 4.54 9.08
C TYR A 247 11.12 4.62 10.39
N ALA A 248 10.56 5.28 11.41
CA ALA A 248 11.11 5.27 12.77
C ALA A 248 11.11 3.86 13.39
N SER A 249 10.34 2.96 12.82
CA SER A 249 10.25 1.54 13.20
C SER A 249 11.13 0.61 12.37
N SER A 250 11.97 1.11 11.47
CA SER A 250 12.91 0.28 10.68
C SER A 250 14.12 -0.24 11.47
N PRO A 251 14.67 0.45 12.49
CA PRO A 251 15.89 0.01 13.17
C PRO A 251 15.89 -1.43 13.71
N PRO A 252 14.78 -2.02 14.22
CA PRO A 252 14.75 -3.43 14.62
C PRO A 252 15.17 -4.41 13.53
N PHE A 253 14.92 -4.09 12.25
CA PHE A 253 15.31 -4.93 11.11
C PHE A 253 16.83 -5.06 10.97
N GLU A 254 17.58 -4.04 11.38
CA GLU A 254 19.02 -3.95 11.24
C GLU A 254 19.78 -4.58 12.43
N VAL A 255 19.08 -4.99 13.49
CA VAL A 255 19.74 -5.60 14.67
C VAL A 255 20.30 -6.97 14.31
N PRO A 256 21.62 -7.19 14.39
CA PRO A 256 22.22 -8.48 14.05
C PRO A 256 21.77 -9.57 15.04
N GLU A 257 21.72 -10.82 14.59
CA GLU A 257 21.35 -11.95 15.46
C GLU A 257 22.28 -12.05 16.66
N GLY A 258 21.68 -11.95 17.87
CA GLY A 258 22.39 -12.04 19.15
C GLY A 258 22.94 -10.71 19.68
N GLU A 259 22.78 -9.63 18.93
CA GLU A 259 23.08 -8.26 19.39
C GLU A 259 21.88 -7.66 20.12
N THR A 260 22.14 -6.60 20.88
CA THR A 260 21.14 -5.91 21.69
C THR A 260 21.08 -4.41 21.41
N GLU A 261 21.79 -3.95 20.41
CA GLU A 261 21.81 -2.55 19.96
C GLU A 261 21.55 -2.50 18.46
N ALA A 262 20.70 -1.59 18.04
CA ALA A 262 20.48 -1.35 16.63
C ALA A 262 21.64 -0.49 16.08
N PRO A 263 22.25 -0.89 14.95
CA PRO A 263 23.31 -0.09 14.31
C PRO A 263 22.75 1.16 13.62
N THR A 264 21.44 1.26 13.49
CA THR A 264 20.72 2.37 12.89
C THR A 264 19.71 2.98 13.86
N GLY A 265 19.29 4.21 13.60
CA GLY A 265 18.28 4.91 14.38
C GLY A 265 17.45 5.84 13.51
N ALA A 266 16.43 6.49 14.10
CA ALA A 266 15.58 7.44 13.42
C ALA A 266 15.71 8.85 14.03
N LEU A 267 15.73 9.87 13.18
CA LEU A 267 15.76 11.28 13.58
C LEU A 267 14.31 11.75 13.78
N LEU A 268 13.78 11.64 15.01
CA LEU A 268 12.35 11.83 15.30
C LEU A 268 11.83 13.24 15.02
N ASP A 269 12.70 14.26 15.00
CA ASP A 269 12.33 15.64 14.65
C ASP A 269 12.11 15.85 13.13
N THR A 270 12.27 14.80 12.33
CA THR A 270 12.09 14.84 10.85
C THR A 270 10.86 14.10 10.37
N CYS A 271 10.05 13.53 11.25
CA CYS A 271 9.03 12.56 10.95
C CYS A 271 7.72 13.14 10.42
N PHE A 272 7.10 12.42 9.50
CA PHE A 272 5.71 12.62 9.05
C PHE A 272 4.87 11.40 9.40
N ARG A 273 3.69 11.59 10.01
CA ARG A 273 2.80 10.48 10.39
C ARG A 273 2.15 9.85 9.18
N GLN A 274 2.35 8.53 9.02
CA GLN A 274 1.74 7.73 7.97
C GLN A 274 0.87 6.62 8.54
N THR A 275 -0.29 6.38 7.91
CA THR A 275 -1.16 5.23 8.17
C THR A 275 -1.46 4.58 6.83
N GLU A 276 -1.34 3.26 6.72
CA GLU A 276 -1.67 2.49 5.53
C GLU A 276 -3.00 1.78 5.69
N TYR A 277 -3.68 1.61 4.57
CA TYR A 277 -5.05 1.13 4.50
C TYR A 277 -5.20 -0.02 3.52
N ALA A 278 -6.18 -0.89 3.81
CA ALA A 278 -6.73 -1.83 2.86
C ALA A 278 -8.15 -1.42 2.44
N GLY A 279 -8.53 -1.77 1.22
CA GLY A 279 -9.86 -1.51 0.69
C GLY A 279 -10.30 -2.51 -0.36
N VAL A 280 -11.60 -2.62 -0.58
CA VAL A 280 -12.17 -3.42 -1.67
C VAL A 280 -12.06 -2.63 -2.97
N ILE A 281 -11.51 -3.24 -4.02
CA ILE A 281 -11.37 -2.58 -5.32
C ILE A 281 -12.75 -2.51 -6.00
N ALA A 282 -13.11 -1.32 -6.50
CA ALA A 282 -14.36 -1.12 -7.22
C ALA A 282 -14.41 -1.98 -8.49
N GLY A 283 -15.56 -2.62 -8.74
CA GLY A 283 -15.75 -3.48 -9.91
C GLY A 283 -15.27 -4.92 -9.76
N THR A 284 -14.83 -5.35 -8.57
CA THR A 284 -14.61 -6.78 -8.28
C THR A 284 -15.91 -7.57 -8.45
N ASP A 285 -15.79 -8.79 -8.98
CA ASP A 285 -16.92 -9.74 -9.07
C ASP A 285 -17.27 -10.38 -7.71
N TYR A 286 -16.41 -10.19 -6.68
CA TYR A 286 -16.45 -10.87 -5.39
C TYR A 286 -16.44 -9.91 -4.18
N PRO A 287 -17.33 -8.89 -4.12
CA PRO A 287 -17.25 -7.84 -3.10
C PRO A 287 -17.42 -8.36 -1.66
N ALA A 288 -18.21 -9.42 -1.45
CA ALA A 288 -18.43 -9.98 -0.12
C ALA A 288 -17.20 -10.77 0.39
N GLU A 289 -16.54 -11.48 -0.49
CA GLU A 289 -15.32 -12.25 -0.21
C GLU A 289 -14.12 -11.30 -0.06
N ALA A 290 -14.05 -10.25 -0.87
CA ALA A 290 -13.05 -9.19 -0.74
C ALA A 290 -13.16 -8.45 0.61
N ALA A 291 -14.38 -8.18 1.06
CA ALA A 291 -14.63 -7.62 2.39
C ALA A 291 -14.11 -8.53 3.52
N GLN A 292 -14.29 -9.87 3.41
CA GLN A 292 -13.73 -10.83 4.38
C GLN A 292 -12.19 -10.78 4.40
N LEU A 293 -11.54 -10.56 3.25
CA LEU A 293 -10.09 -10.43 3.21
C LEU A 293 -9.62 -9.12 3.87
N VAL A 294 -10.35 -8.01 3.69
CA VAL A 294 -10.06 -6.76 4.41
C VAL A 294 -10.19 -6.95 5.92
N ASP A 295 -11.27 -7.61 6.40
CA ASP A 295 -11.44 -7.94 7.81
C ASP A 295 -10.31 -8.84 8.34
N PHE A 296 -9.86 -9.80 7.53
CA PHE A 296 -8.74 -10.66 7.89
C PHE A 296 -7.43 -9.89 8.02
N LEU A 297 -7.14 -8.94 7.12
CA LEU A 297 -5.95 -8.09 7.23
C LEU A 297 -5.95 -7.24 8.51
N PHE A 298 -7.13 -6.86 9.03
CA PHE A 298 -7.27 -6.18 10.30
C PHE A 298 -7.29 -7.15 11.51
N SER A 299 -7.39 -8.46 11.31
CA SER A 299 -7.46 -9.44 12.40
C SER A 299 -6.19 -9.49 13.24
N VAL A 300 -6.31 -9.88 14.52
CA VAL A 300 -5.17 -10.01 15.45
C VAL A 300 -4.08 -10.94 14.91
N ASP A 301 -4.42 -11.94 14.10
CA ASP A 301 -3.44 -12.85 13.52
C ASP A 301 -2.49 -12.14 12.53
N VAL A 302 -3.02 -11.29 11.65
CA VAL A 302 -2.21 -10.48 10.73
C VAL A 302 -1.51 -9.37 11.51
N GLN A 303 -2.23 -8.70 12.39
CA GLN A 303 -1.72 -7.55 13.14
C GLN A 303 -0.55 -7.91 14.09
N ASN A 304 -0.52 -9.14 14.60
CA ASN A 304 0.64 -9.64 15.37
C ASN A 304 1.85 -9.95 14.48
N ASP A 305 1.65 -10.21 13.20
CA ASP A 305 2.71 -10.54 12.24
C ASP A 305 3.39 -9.30 11.66
N ILE A 306 2.64 -8.22 11.49
CA ILE A 306 3.09 -6.96 10.87
C ILE A 306 4.43 -6.44 11.42
N PRO A 307 4.66 -6.36 12.76
CA PRO A 307 5.90 -5.79 13.28
C PRO A 307 7.18 -6.50 12.83
N GLU A 308 7.18 -7.83 12.73
CA GLU A 308 8.36 -8.61 12.35
C GLU A 308 8.43 -8.89 10.85
N SER A 309 7.33 -8.69 10.10
CA SER A 309 7.29 -8.95 8.66
C SER A 309 7.38 -7.68 7.80
N MET A 310 6.85 -6.56 8.27
CA MET A 310 6.87 -5.27 7.54
C MET A 310 7.53 -4.13 8.32
N TYR A 311 7.89 -4.34 9.59
CA TYR A 311 8.58 -3.35 10.44
C TYR A 311 7.83 -2.02 10.59
N VAL A 312 6.50 -2.10 10.72
CA VAL A 312 5.59 -1.00 11.06
C VAL A 312 4.70 -1.38 12.23
N PHE A 313 4.04 -0.42 12.85
CA PHE A 313 3.16 -0.67 13.99
C PHE A 313 1.79 -1.16 13.53
N PRO A 314 1.23 -2.22 14.17
CA PRO A 314 -0.14 -2.62 13.95
C PRO A 314 -1.11 -1.55 14.48
N VAL A 315 -2.28 -1.40 13.85
CA VAL A 315 -3.32 -0.48 14.33
C VAL A 315 -4.35 -1.15 15.22
N ASN A 316 -4.52 -2.47 15.14
CA ASN A 316 -5.47 -3.19 15.99
C ASN A 316 -4.96 -3.21 17.44
N SER A 317 -5.70 -2.56 18.33
CA SER A 317 -5.34 -2.41 19.76
C SER A 317 -5.22 -3.72 20.54
N ALA A 318 -5.73 -4.84 20.00
CA ALA A 318 -5.57 -6.17 20.56
C ALA A 318 -4.27 -6.88 20.13
N ALA A 319 -3.51 -6.30 19.20
CA ALA A 319 -2.22 -6.84 18.78
C ALA A 319 -1.16 -6.70 19.87
N THR A 320 -0.19 -7.60 19.86
CA THR A 320 0.92 -7.61 20.81
C THR A 320 2.23 -7.40 20.05
N LEU A 321 2.99 -6.39 20.45
CA LEU A 321 4.32 -6.14 19.89
C LEU A 321 5.31 -7.21 20.35
N PRO A 322 6.22 -7.67 19.47
CA PRO A 322 7.26 -8.63 19.83
C PRO A 322 8.18 -8.09 20.92
N GLU A 323 8.62 -8.99 21.82
CA GLU A 323 9.58 -8.64 22.87
C GLU A 323 10.92 -8.23 22.22
N GLY A 324 11.41 -7.06 22.55
CA GLY A 324 12.66 -6.52 22.01
C GLY A 324 12.48 -5.62 20.78
N TRP A 325 11.50 -5.88 19.90
CA TRP A 325 11.21 -5.03 18.75
C TRP A 325 10.90 -3.58 19.16
N ALA A 326 10.02 -3.41 20.14
CA ALA A 326 9.63 -2.11 20.67
C ALA A 326 10.78 -1.35 21.39
N ASN A 327 11.95 -1.96 21.58
CA ASN A 327 13.10 -1.24 22.13
C ASN A 327 13.79 -0.35 21.08
N TYR A 328 13.57 -0.62 19.80
CA TYR A 328 14.25 0.06 18.68
C TYR A 328 13.27 0.66 17.68
N ALA A 329 12.02 0.21 17.67
CA ALA A 329 10.96 0.84 16.91
C ALA A 329 10.42 2.04 17.71
N GLU A 330 10.47 3.21 17.12
CA GLU A 330 10.07 4.45 17.78
C GLU A 330 8.84 5.08 17.08
N ILE A 331 8.11 5.90 17.80
CA ILE A 331 7.04 6.77 17.30
C ILE A 331 7.38 8.18 17.73
N ALA A 332 7.31 9.13 16.81
CA ALA A 332 7.56 10.53 17.13
C ALA A 332 6.43 11.12 17.99
N ASP A 333 6.80 11.87 19.03
CA ASP A 333 5.83 12.54 19.91
C ASP A 333 5.09 13.68 19.18
N ASP A 334 5.76 14.37 18.24
CA ASP A 334 5.23 15.55 17.51
C ASP A 334 5.60 15.49 16.01
N PRO A 335 5.10 14.48 15.26
CA PRO A 335 5.40 14.35 13.84
C PRO A 335 4.73 15.46 13.03
N TYR A 336 5.31 15.81 11.88
CA TYR A 336 4.63 16.65 10.91
C TYR A 336 3.37 15.95 10.39
N VAL A 337 2.33 16.74 10.18
CA VAL A 337 1.06 16.31 9.58
C VAL A 337 0.56 17.38 8.61
N ILE A 338 -0.16 16.97 7.59
CA ILE A 338 -0.95 17.84 6.72
C ILE A 338 -2.34 17.21 6.61
N GLU A 339 -3.38 18.03 6.72
CA GLU A 339 -4.74 17.54 6.62
C GLU A 339 -5.01 16.91 5.24
N PRO A 340 -5.75 15.78 5.16
CA PRO A 340 -6.03 15.09 3.90
C PRO A 340 -6.67 15.98 2.82
N ASP A 341 -7.52 16.94 3.20
CA ASP A 341 -8.15 17.88 2.28
C ASP A 341 -7.13 18.84 1.66
N ASP A 342 -6.12 19.25 2.44
CA ASP A 342 -5.03 20.11 1.94
C ASP A 342 -4.09 19.31 1.02
N ILE A 343 -3.84 18.03 1.33
CA ILE A 343 -3.08 17.12 0.45
C ILE A 343 -3.84 16.96 -0.86
N ASP A 344 -5.14 16.69 -0.81
CA ASP A 344 -5.97 16.53 -2.01
C ASP A 344 -5.95 17.76 -2.91
N ALA A 345 -6.11 18.93 -2.32
CA ALA A 345 -6.16 20.20 -3.05
C ALA A 345 -4.84 20.59 -3.72
N ASN A 346 -3.69 20.21 -3.17
CA ASN A 346 -2.39 20.77 -3.55
C ASN A 346 -1.38 19.74 -4.06
N ARG A 347 -1.58 18.44 -3.84
CA ARG A 347 -0.60 17.38 -4.14
C ARG A 347 -0.06 17.43 -5.59
N GLU A 348 -0.91 17.60 -6.59
CA GLU A 348 -0.47 17.63 -7.99
C GLU A 348 0.42 18.83 -8.30
N GLU A 349 0.12 20.00 -7.69
CA GLU A 349 0.94 21.19 -7.82
C GLU A 349 2.28 20.99 -7.10
N TRP A 350 2.26 20.49 -5.86
CA TRP A 350 3.48 20.22 -5.09
C TRP A 350 4.39 19.20 -5.81
N LEU A 351 3.84 18.10 -6.32
CA LEU A 351 4.61 17.11 -7.09
C LEU A 351 5.18 17.68 -8.39
N THR A 352 4.45 18.53 -9.09
CA THR A 352 4.95 19.20 -10.31
C THR A 352 6.10 20.14 -9.99
N GLN A 353 5.98 20.93 -8.94
CA GLN A 353 7.03 21.85 -8.48
C GLN A 353 8.26 21.06 -7.98
N TRP A 354 8.03 20.04 -7.15
CA TRP A 354 9.09 19.15 -6.65
C TRP A 354 9.86 18.50 -7.80
N ALA A 355 9.18 17.92 -8.77
CA ALA A 355 9.82 17.28 -9.92
C ALA A 355 10.70 18.26 -10.73
N SER A 356 10.30 19.53 -10.82
CA SER A 356 11.11 20.56 -11.50
C SER A 356 12.38 20.93 -10.75
N ILE A 357 12.45 20.66 -9.45
CA ILE A 357 13.59 20.97 -8.57
C ILE A 357 14.47 19.72 -8.40
N ALA A 358 13.86 18.58 -8.07
CA ALA A 358 14.55 17.37 -7.64
C ALA A 358 15.02 16.46 -8.79
N THR A 359 14.47 16.66 -10.01
CA THR A 359 14.83 15.86 -11.20
C THR A 359 15.16 16.77 -12.40
N PRO A 360 16.21 17.59 -12.30
CA PRO A 360 16.57 18.56 -13.35
C PRO A 360 17.05 17.91 -14.66
#